data_5c89bb7d5008bab79257c903b178d185
#
_entry.id   5c89bb7d5008bab79257c903b178d185
#
_cell.length_a   1.000
_cell.length_b   1.000
_cell.length_c   1.000
_cell.angle_alpha   90.00
_cell.angle_beta   90.00
_cell.angle_gamma   90.00
#
_symmetry.space_group_name_H-M   'P 1'
#
loop_
_entity.id
_entity.type
_entity.pdbx_description
1 polymer ?
#
loop_
_entity_poly.entity_id
_entity_poly.type
_entity_poly.pdbx_seq_one_letter_code
_entity_poly.pdbx_strand_id
1 'polypeptide(L)'
;MARIINIFIKLGQLDRRYIFLLIALSVLIPLMKPDWVNIPIKTTNNSEIVFNELNSLNPGDKVLVSFEYGASTKPEIHPMSVAVLQHLFSKGIKVYTVPLWPEGLMMAKYAIQEVVESNLFNINEHVDYVSLPYKAGGEIIIRGIATDLRSIFTQDVNNVLLND
;
A
#
# COMPACT_ATOMS: atom_id res chain seq x y z
N MET A 1 43.89 -20.13 -18.78
CA MET A 1 44.07 -19.46 -17.47
C MET A 1 44.75 -18.09 -17.60
N ALA A 2 45.88 -17.96 -18.27
CA ALA A 2 46.62 -16.67 -18.43
C ALA A 2 45.79 -15.52 -19.04
N ARG A 3 44.92 -15.75 -20.02
CA ARG A 3 44.06 -14.72 -20.63
C ARG A 3 43.06 -14.11 -19.66
N ILE A 4 42.48 -14.93 -18.79
CA ILE A 4 41.50 -14.49 -17.79
C ILE A 4 42.17 -13.61 -16.73
N ILE A 5 43.35 -14.02 -16.27
CA ILE A 5 44.13 -13.26 -15.29
C ILE A 5 44.54 -11.87 -15.87
N ASN A 6 44.96 -11.80 -17.13
CA ASN A 6 45.28 -10.51 -17.79
C ASN A 6 44.07 -9.59 -17.92
N ILE A 7 42.84 -10.11 -18.09
CA ILE A 7 41.62 -9.32 -18.11
C ILE A 7 41.37 -8.72 -16.74
N PHE A 8 41.49 -9.48 -15.68
CA PHE A 8 41.30 -8.98 -14.30
C PHE A 8 42.35 -7.94 -13.90
N ILE A 9 43.61 -8.10 -14.34
CA ILE A 9 44.68 -7.12 -14.09
C ILE A 9 44.36 -5.80 -14.82
N LYS A 10 43.92 -5.86 -16.09
CA LYS A 10 43.54 -4.68 -16.85
C LYS A 10 42.28 -3.99 -16.27
N LEU A 11 41.30 -4.74 -15.80
CA LEU A 11 40.11 -4.22 -15.10
C LEU A 11 40.49 -3.50 -13.80
N GLY A 12 41.46 -4.03 -13.05
CA GLY A 12 41.95 -3.39 -11.82
C GLY A 12 42.74 -2.08 -12.05
N GLN A 13 43.19 -1.82 -13.28
CA GLN A 13 43.89 -0.59 -13.67
C GLN A 13 42.96 0.48 -14.27
N LEU A 14 41.66 0.20 -14.38
CA LEU A 14 40.69 1.18 -14.89
C LEU A 14 40.56 2.36 -13.93
N ASP A 15 40.62 3.57 -14.48
CA ASP A 15 40.33 4.79 -13.71
C ASP A 15 38.88 4.72 -13.19
N ARG A 16 38.68 5.06 -11.93
CA ARG A 16 37.39 5.09 -11.25
C ARG A 16 36.33 5.88 -12.01
N ARG A 17 36.73 6.88 -12.78
CA ARG A 17 35.87 7.73 -13.61
C ARG A 17 35.08 6.90 -14.62
N TYR A 18 35.73 5.92 -15.27
CA TYR A 18 35.08 5.05 -16.26
C TYR A 18 34.08 4.10 -15.59
N ILE A 19 34.39 3.64 -14.36
CA ILE A 19 33.48 2.79 -13.58
C ILE A 19 32.24 3.59 -13.20
N PHE A 20 32.40 4.81 -12.67
CA PHE A 20 31.26 5.67 -12.33
C PHE A 20 30.45 6.08 -13.56
N LEU A 21 31.10 6.36 -14.70
CA LEU A 21 30.42 6.65 -15.95
C LEU A 21 29.56 5.45 -16.40
N LEU A 22 30.07 4.25 -16.31
CA LEU A 22 29.36 3.03 -16.69
C LEU A 22 28.15 2.80 -15.78
N ILE A 23 28.32 3.00 -14.48
CA ILE A 23 27.21 2.90 -13.52
C ILE A 23 26.16 3.98 -13.82
N ALA A 24 26.58 5.22 -14.05
CA ALA A 24 25.67 6.30 -14.39
C ALA A 24 24.87 6.00 -15.66
N LEU A 25 25.53 5.52 -16.72
CA LEU A 25 24.86 5.15 -17.97
C LEU A 25 23.92 3.96 -17.79
N SER A 26 24.31 2.95 -17.01
CA SER A 26 23.47 1.77 -16.75
C SER A 26 22.17 2.11 -15.99
N VAL A 27 22.17 3.18 -15.21
CA VAL A 27 20.97 3.67 -14.50
C VAL A 27 20.19 4.68 -15.36
N LEU A 28 20.89 5.63 -16.00
CA LEU A 28 20.24 6.71 -16.76
C LEU A 28 19.56 6.20 -18.03
N ILE A 29 20.16 5.24 -18.75
CA ILE A 29 19.59 4.73 -19.99
C ILE A 29 18.20 4.10 -19.78
N PRO A 30 18.00 3.17 -18.85
CA PRO A 30 16.66 2.61 -18.55
C PRO A 30 15.70 3.67 -18.04
N LEU A 31 16.16 4.67 -17.28
CA LEU A 31 15.32 5.74 -16.76
C LEU A 31 14.79 6.66 -17.87
N MET A 32 15.62 6.97 -18.87
CA MET A 32 15.25 7.82 -20.01
C MET A 32 14.43 7.07 -21.07
N LYS A 33 14.55 5.77 -21.14
CA LYS A 33 13.87 4.89 -22.10
C LYS A 33 13.27 3.68 -21.39
N PRO A 34 12.21 3.87 -20.57
CA PRO A 34 11.57 2.76 -19.83
C PRO A 34 11.05 1.66 -20.77
N ASP A 35 10.68 2.01 -22.01
CA ASP A 35 10.20 1.07 -23.03
C ASP A 35 11.26 0.02 -23.45
N TRP A 36 12.54 0.31 -23.23
CA TRP A 36 13.62 -0.65 -23.53
C TRP A 36 13.76 -1.74 -22.48
N VAL A 37 13.28 -1.45 -21.26
CA VAL A 37 13.26 -2.41 -20.14
C VAL A 37 11.83 -2.91 -20.01
N ASN A 38 11.40 -3.74 -20.94
CA ASN A 38 10.07 -4.33 -20.90
C ASN A 38 10.03 -5.41 -19.82
N ILE A 39 9.83 -4.98 -18.55
CA ILE A 39 9.64 -5.89 -17.43
C ILE A 39 8.21 -6.39 -17.51
N PRO A 40 7.97 -7.66 -17.81
CA PRO A 40 6.61 -8.20 -17.85
C PRO A 40 6.03 -8.15 -16.44
N ILE A 41 5.11 -7.20 -16.21
CA ILE A 41 4.35 -7.13 -14.96
C ILE A 41 3.34 -8.28 -15.01
N LYS A 42 3.61 -9.34 -14.26
CA LYS A 42 2.67 -10.45 -14.08
C LYS A 42 2.04 -10.33 -12.70
N THR A 43 0.73 -10.48 -12.65
CA THR A 43 0.03 -10.62 -11.36
C THR A 43 0.52 -11.87 -10.64
N THR A 44 0.70 -11.77 -9.34
CA THR A 44 0.99 -12.94 -8.52
C THR A 44 -0.31 -13.68 -8.21
N ASN A 45 -0.23 -14.98 -7.99
CA ASN A 45 -1.40 -15.77 -7.59
C ASN A 45 -2.09 -15.19 -6.33
N ASN A 46 -1.32 -14.67 -5.38
CA ASN A 46 -1.88 -14.04 -4.18
C ASN A 46 -2.65 -12.76 -4.50
N SER A 47 -2.17 -11.94 -5.45
CA SER A 47 -2.88 -10.74 -5.89
C SER A 47 -4.20 -11.09 -6.58
N GLU A 48 -4.22 -12.17 -7.37
CA GLU A 48 -5.43 -12.66 -8.03
C GLU A 48 -6.45 -13.19 -7.02
N ILE A 49 -5.99 -13.93 -5.99
CA ILE A 49 -6.87 -14.40 -4.90
C ILE A 49 -7.53 -13.22 -4.19
N VAL A 50 -6.74 -12.23 -3.76
CA VAL A 50 -7.27 -11.03 -3.09
C VAL A 50 -8.25 -10.29 -3.99
N PHE A 51 -7.92 -10.09 -5.26
CA PHE A 51 -8.80 -9.42 -6.21
C PHE A 51 -10.13 -10.17 -6.36
N ASN A 52 -10.09 -11.50 -6.49
CA ASN A 52 -11.29 -12.31 -6.65
C ASN A 52 -12.17 -12.30 -5.39
N GLU A 53 -11.56 -12.35 -4.19
CA GLU A 53 -12.27 -12.23 -2.92
C GLU A 53 -12.98 -10.87 -2.81
N LEU A 54 -12.27 -9.78 -3.07
CA LEU A 54 -12.87 -8.44 -3.06
C LEU A 54 -13.95 -8.30 -4.14
N ASN A 55 -13.75 -8.95 -5.28
CA ASN A 55 -14.71 -8.92 -6.38
C ASN A 55 -15.98 -9.77 -6.11
N SER A 56 -15.93 -10.71 -5.18
CA SER A 56 -17.08 -11.51 -4.76
C SER A 56 -18.04 -10.78 -3.83
N LEU A 57 -17.61 -9.67 -3.21
CA LEU A 57 -18.41 -8.87 -2.30
C LEU A 57 -19.57 -8.17 -3.01
N ASN A 58 -20.66 -7.97 -2.29
CA ASN A 58 -21.86 -7.29 -2.78
C ASN A 58 -21.94 -5.84 -2.27
N PRO A 59 -22.60 -4.94 -3.00
CA PRO A 59 -22.84 -3.58 -2.53
C PRO A 59 -23.49 -3.56 -1.14
N GLY A 60 -22.93 -2.76 -0.22
CA GLY A 60 -23.38 -2.68 1.16
C GLY A 60 -22.66 -3.62 2.12
N ASP A 61 -21.89 -4.59 1.64
CA ASP A 61 -21.03 -5.40 2.49
C ASP A 61 -20.01 -4.51 3.24
N LYS A 62 -19.51 -4.99 4.36
CA LYS A 62 -18.61 -4.26 5.24
C LYS A 62 -17.24 -4.90 5.24
N VAL A 63 -16.20 -4.11 5.01
CA VAL A 63 -14.82 -4.56 5.01
C VAL A 63 -14.01 -3.76 6.02
N LEU A 64 -13.24 -4.44 6.83
CA LEU A 64 -12.26 -3.86 7.74
C LEU A 64 -10.89 -3.86 7.05
N VAL A 65 -10.34 -2.69 6.81
CA VAL A 65 -9.03 -2.51 6.18
C VAL A 65 -8.03 -2.04 7.21
N SER A 66 -6.99 -2.85 7.45
CA SER A 66 -5.90 -2.50 8.37
C SER A 66 -4.74 -1.86 7.62
N PHE A 67 -4.24 -0.73 8.15
CA PHE A 67 -3.14 0.03 7.56
C PHE A 67 -1.89 -0.13 8.42
N GLU A 68 -1.00 -1.02 8.00
CA GLU A 68 0.17 -1.45 8.78
C GLU A 68 1.49 -1.00 8.13
N TYR A 69 1.55 0.23 7.65
CA TYR A 69 2.74 0.79 7.06
C TYR A 69 2.97 2.25 7.48
N GLY A 70 4.20 2.70 7.38
CA GLY A 70 4.63 4.05 7.73
C GLY A 70 5.17 4.83 6.54
N ALA A 71 5.69 6.03 6.83
CA ALA A 71 6.22 6.95 5.84
C ALA A 71 7.36 6.35 4.99
N SER A 72 8.21 5.49 5.59
CA SER A 72 9.35 4.87 4.91
C SER A 72 8.95 3.89 3.81
N THR A 73 7.85 3.18 3.99
CA THR A 73 7.31 2.19 3.05
C THR A 73 6.16 2.72 2.20
N LYS A 74 5.77 3.98 2.41
CA LYS A 74 4.70 4.64 1.65
C LYS A 74 4.88 4.52 0.13
N PRO A 75 6.05 4.76 -0.48
CA PRO A 75 6.18 4.71 -1.94
C PRO A 75 5.82 3.35 -2.55
N GLU A 76 5.96 2.27 -1.79
CA GLU A 76 5.70 0.91 -2.23
C GLU A 76 4.27 0.46 -1.92
N ILE A 77 3.81 0.66 -0.67
CA ILE A 77 2.55 0.07 -0.18
C ILE A 77 1.35 0.99 -0.44
N HIS A 78 1.56 2.31 -0.42
CA HIS A 78 0.46 3.26 -0.55
C HIS A 78 -0.33 3.15 -1.87
N PRO A 79 0.31 2.99 -3.06
CA PRO A 79 -0.44 2.79 -4.30
C PRO A 79 -1.35 1.57 -4.28
N MET A 80 -0.90 0.48 -3.63
CA MET A 80 -1.73 -0.72 -3.44
C MET A 80 -2.92 -0.43 -2.53
N SER A 81 -2.71 0.31 -1.44
CA SER A 81 -3.79 0.68 -0.51
C SER A 81 -4.85 1.53 -1.20
N VAL A 82 -4.42 2.51 -2.01
CA VAL A 82 -5.32 3.35 -2.82
C VAL A 82 -6.10 2.50 -3.82
N ALA A 83 -5.44 1.59 -4.53
CA ALA A 83 -6.10 0.70 -5.50
C ALA A 83 -7.16 -0.19 -4.84
N VAL A 84 -6.88 -0.75 -3.66
CA VAL A 84 -7.83 -1.56 -2.89
C VAL A 84 -9.04 -0.71 -2.47
N LEU A 85 -8.83 0.49 -1.94
CA LEU A 85 -9.92 1.40 -1.56
C LEU A 85 -10.79 1.77 -2.77
N GLN A 86 -10.16 2.14 -3.90
CA GLN A 86 -10.89 2.45 -5.13
C GLN A 86 -11.74 1.26 -5.59
N HIS A 87 -11.20 0.04 -5.51
CA HIS A 87 -11.95 -1.17 -5.87
C HIS A 87 -13.15 -1.37 -4.95
N LEU A 88 -12.98 -1.24 -3.63
CA LEU A 88 -14.07 -1.37 -2.66
C LEU A 88 -15.16 -0.33 -2.88
N PHE A 89 -14.80 0.95 -3.02
CA PHE A 89 -15.75 2.02 -3.23
C PHE A 89 -16.46 1.94 -4.59
N SER A 90 -15.78 1.48 -5.64
CA SER A 90 -16.39 1.24 -6.95
C SER A 90 -17.53 0.23 -6.89
N LYS A 91 -17.49 -0.68 -5.92
CA LYS A 91 -18.52 -1.70 -5.67
C LYS A 91 -19.57 -1.28 -4.63
N GLY A 92 -19.46 -0.10 -4.04
CA GLY A 92 -20.36 0.35 -2.98
C GLY A 92 -20.17 -0.41 -1.66
N ILE A 93 -18.96 -0.90 -1.40
CA ILE A 93 -18.60 -1.59 -0.16
C ILE A 93 -18.34 -0.55 0.91
N LYS A 94 -18.79 -0.82 2.14
CA LYS A 94 -18.57 0.03 3.30
C LYS A 94 -17.24 -0.30 3.97
N VAL A 95 -16.39 0.70 4.12
CA VAL A 95 -15.00 0.52 4.57
C VAL A 95 -14.82 1.02 6.00
N TYR A 96 -14.31 0.17 6.87
CA TYR A 96 -13.83 0.54 8.20
C TYR A 96 -12.32 0.47 8.19
N THR A 97 -11.63 1.60 8.40
CA THR A 97 -10.17 1.59 8.49
C THR A 97 -9.73 1.46 9.94
N VAL A 98 -8.81 0.56 10.21
CA VAL A 98 -8.24 0.37 11.54
C VAL A 98 -6.72 0.35 11.45
N PRO A 99 -6.00 1.21 12.15
CA PRO A 99 -4.56 1.09 12.31
C PRO A 99 -4.25 0.27 13.57
N LEU A 100 -3.46 -0.79 13.42
CA LEU A 100 -2.86 -1.52 14.55
C LEU A 100 -1.42 -1.05 14.80
N TRP A 101 -0.95 -0.12 13.98
CA TRP A 101 0.35 0.54 14.03
C TRP A 101 0.17 2.06 14.16
N PRO A 102 0.95 2.77 15.01
CA PRO A 102 0.74 4.20 15.23
C PRO A 102 0.76 5.07 13.97
N GLU A 103 1.70 4.80 13.04
CA GLU A 103 1.79 5.55 11.78
C GLU A 103 0.68 5.20 10.79
N GLY A 104 0.05 4.04 10.93
CA GLY A 104 -0.99 3.55 10.05
C GLY A 104 -2.21 4.47 9.98
N LEU A 105 -2.53 5.16 11.08
CA LEU A 105 -3.62 6.15 11.11
C LEU A 105 -3.41 7.27 10.07
N MET A 106 -2.20 7.80 9.99
CA MET A 106 -1.85 8.84 9.03
C MET A 106 -1.88 8.30 7.59
N MET A 107 -1.40 7.07 7.41
CA MET A 107 -1.40 6.43 6.09
C MET A 107 -2.82 6.11 5.60
N ALA A 108 -3.71 5.65 6.48
CA ALA A 108 -5.12 5.47 6.18
C ALA A 108 -5.78 6.78 5.73
N LYS A 109 -5.54 7.86 6.49
CA LYS A 109 -6.04 9.19 6.15
C LYS A 109 -5.57 9.65 4.77
N TYR A 110 -4.28 9.50 4.46
CA TYR A 110 -3.75 9.87 3.14
C TYR A 110 -4.37 9.05 2.02
N ALA A 111 -4.52 7.74 2.20
CA ALA A 111 -5.10 6.88 1.19
C ALA A 111 -6.57 7.20 0.92
N ILE A 112 -7.37 7.43 1.96
CA ILE A 112 -8.76 7.85 1.82
C ILE A 112 -8.84 9.21 1.14
N GLN A 113 -8.05 10.19 1.59
CA GLN A 113 -8.05 11.53 1.03
C GLN A 113 -7.73 11.50 -0.46
N GLU A 114 -6.72 10.73 -0.89
CA GLU A 114 -6.35 10.58 -2.30
C GLU A 114 -7.51 10.01 -3.13
N VAL A 115 -8.24 9.03 -2.60
CA VAL A 115 -9.39 8.45 -3.30
C VAL A 115 -10.56 9.43 -3.36
N VAL A 116 -10.85 10.17 -2.28
CA VAL A 116 -11.90 11.21 -2.25
C VAL A 116 -11.57 12.35 -3.21
N GLU A 117 -10.33 12.84 -3.19
CA GLU A 117 -9.88 13.93 -4.07
C GLU A 117 -9.83 13.54 -5.55
N SER A 118 -9.72 12.26 -5.86
CA SER A 118 -9.81 11.78 -7.26
C SER A 118 -11.15 12.07 -7.91
N ASN A 119 -12.20 12.33 -7.13
CA ASN A 119 -13.58 12.55 -7.57
C ASN A 119 -14.15 11.46 -8.49
N LEU A 120 -13.56 10.26 -8.46
CA LEU A 120 -14.05 9.10 -9.22
C LEU A 120 -15.35 8.55 -8.64
N PHE A 121 -15.54 8.73 -7.32
CA PHE A 121 -16.69 8.23 -6.59
C PHE A 121 -17.20 9.31 -5.64
N ASN A 122 -18.52 9.35 -5.42
CA ASN A 122 -19.12 10.21 -4.40
C ASN A 122 -19.05 9.50 -3.05
N ILE A 123 -17.95 9.72 -2.30
CA ILE A 123 -17.64 9.03 -1.05
C ILE A 123 -17.87 9.98 0.11
N ASN A 124 -18.67 9.55 1.08
CA ASN A 124 -19.03 10.35 2.26
C ASN A 124 -18.58 9.63 3.54
N GLU A 125 -17.90 10.36 4.42
CA GLU A 125 -17.58 9.86 5.76
C GLU A 125 -18.86 9.51 6.53
N HIS A 126 -18.81 8.50 7.38
CA HIS A 126 -19.91 7.91 8.13
C HIS A 126 -21.02 7.23 7.29
N VAL A 127 -20.96 7.33 5.96
CA VAL A 127 -21.88 6.63 5.05
C VAL A 127 -21.15 5.49 4.33
N ASP A 128 -20.02 5.81 3.71
CA ASP A 128 -19.25 4.87 2.89
C ASP A 128 -18.00 4.36 3.61
N TYR A 129 -17.43 5.18 4.49
CA TYR A 129 -16.31 4.77 5.32
C TYR A 129 -16.36 5.37 6.72
N VAL A 130 -15.67 4.69 7.65
CA VAL A 130 -15.40 5.16 9.02
C VAL A 130 -13.93 4.90 9.34
N SER A 131 -13.26 5.91 9.89
CA SER A 131 -11.87 5.81 10.33
C SER A 131 -11.80 5.58 11.83
N LEU A 132 -11.28 4.42 12.23
CA LEU A 132 -11.14 4.05 13.64
C LEU A 132 -9.79 4.56 14.19
N PRO A 133 -9.73 4.98 15.46
CA PRO A 133 -8.50 5.47 16.08
C PRO A 133 -7.52 4.31 16.32
N TYR A 134 -6.21 4.65 16.37
CA TYR A 134 -5.21 3.70 16.84
C TYR A 134 -5.43 3.36 18.33
N LYS A 135 -5.38 2.06 18.62
CA LYS A 135 -5.35 1.55 20.00
C LYS A 135 -4.18 0.62 20.21
N ALA A 136 -3.36 0.91 21.23
CA ALA A 136 -2.27 0.02 21.61
C ALA A 136 -2.82 -1.27 22.22
N GLY A 137 -2.24 -2.41 21.88
CA GLY A 137 -2.66 -3.70 22.45
C GLY A 137 -2.47 -4.89 21.49
N GLY A 138 -2.10 -4.63 20.23
CA GLY A 138 -1.75 -5.68 19.26
C GLY A 138 -2.79 -6.81 19.21
N GLU A 139 -2.39 -8.02 19.61
CA GLU A 139 -3.24 -9.22 19.57
C GLU A 139 -4.54 -9.08 20.39
N ILE A 140 -4.52 -8.37 21.52
CA ILE A 140 -5.70 -8.16 22.37
C ILE A 140 -6.76 -7.37 21.61
N ILE A 141 -6.34 -6.33 20.88
CA ILE A 141 -7.23 -5.53 20.05
C ILE A 141 -7.82 -6.37 18.92
N ILE A 142 -6.99 -7.17 18.23
CA ILE A 142 -7.45 -8.05 17.13
C ILE A 142 -8.49 -9.06 17.64
N ARG A 143 -8.25 -9.70 18.80
CA ARG A 143 -9.19 -10.63 19.43
C ARG A 143 -10.49 -9.93 19.83
N GLY A 144 -10.38 -8.72 20.36
CA GLY A 144 -11.54 -7.90 20.71
C GLY A 144 -12.37 -7.53 19.48
N ILE A 145 -11.74 -7.08 18.39
CA ILE A 145 -12.43 -6.80 17.12
C ILE A 145 -13.16 -8.03 16.60
N ALA A 146 -12.54 -9.21 16.67
CA ALA A 146 -13.14 -10.47 16.23
C ALA A 146 -14.37 -10.87 17.07
N THR A 147 -14.45 -10.42 18.31
CA THR A 147 -15.57 -10.68 19.20
C THR A 147 -16.67 -9.64 19.05
N ASP A 148 -16.33 -8.38 19.21
CA ASP A 148 -17.21 -7.23 19.03
C ASP A 148 -16.40 -5.94 18.80
N LEU A 149 -16.47 -5.43 17.58
CA LEU A 149 -15.78 -4.21 17.18
C LEU A 149 -16.20 -3.02 18.06
N ARG A 150 -17.50 -2.92 18.41
CA ARG A 150 -18.04 -1.79 19.17
C ARG A 150 -17.59 -1.78 20.62
N SER A 151 -17.31 -2.93 21.20
CA SER A 151 -16.73 -3.01 22.55
C SER A 151 -15.30 -2.43 22.60
N ILE A 152 -14.58 -2.49 21.47
CA ILE A 152 -13.24 -1.96 21.36
C ILE A 152 -13.25 -0.50 20.92
N PHE A 153 -14.08 -0.15 19.94
CA PHE A 153 -14.17 1.19 19.38
C PHE A 153 -15.55 1.79 19.61
N THR A 154 -15.65 2.67 20.57
CA THR A 154 -16.90 3.40 20.89
C THR A 154 -17.06 4.68 20.07
N GLN A 155 -15.95 5.19 19.54
CA GLN A 155 -15.86 6.43 18.75
C GLN A 155 -14.90 6.27 17.59
N ASP A 156 -15.11 7.05 16.54
CA ASP A 156 -14.18 7.21 15.42
C ASP A 156 -13.03 8.17 15.76
N VAL A 157 -12.18 8.48 14.77
CA VAL A 157 -11.06 9.44 14.89
C VAL A 157 -11.53 10.88 15.15
N ASN A 158 -12.77 11.21 14.82
CA ASN A 158 -13.39 12.54 15.00
C ASN A 158 -14.22 12.61 16.29
N ASN A 159 -14.16 11.60 17.16
CA ASN A 159 -14.96 11.45 18.39
C ASN A 159 -16.48 11.32 18.15
N VAL A 160 -16.88 10.89 16.97
CA VAL A 160 -18.28 10.57 16.68
C VAL A 160 -18.58 9.16 17.22
N LEU A 161 -19.69 9.04 17.96
CA LEU A 161 -20.10 7.76 18.54
C LEU A 161 -20.51 6.76 17.46
N LEU A 162 -20.08 5.52 17.59
CA LEU A 162 -20.38 4.41 16.67
C LEU A 162 -21.67 3.66 17.04
N ASN A 163 -22.59 4.30 17.76
CA ASN A 163 -23.77 3.65 18.33
C ASN A 163 -24.98 3.53 17.37
N ASP A 164 -24.89 4.12 16.18
CA ASP A 164 -25.98 4.14 15.19
C ASP A 164 -25.64 3.38 13.90
#